data_29cb3d9840fd9a0473e18c9d8293a28e
#
_entry.id   29cb3d9840fd9a0473e18c9d8293a28e
#
_cell.length_a   1.000
_cell.length_b   1.000
_cell.length_c   1.000
_cell.angle_alpha   90.00
_cell.angle_beta   90.00
_cell.angle_gamma   90.00
#
_symmetry.space_group_name_H-M   'P 1'
#
loop_
_entity.id
_entity.type
_entity.pdbx_description
1 polymer ?
#
loop_
_entity_poly.entity_id
_entity_poly.type
_entity_poly.pdbx_seq_one_letter_code
_entity_poly.pdbx_strand_id
1 'polypeptide(L)'
;MLRPKETAEIILKYHSGLQLELRDELREISHGLWEGKFELEIEESYPGLLEEWKTSPETVQMPEGENLQHVWTRAIASWRQIVQSVSGTGIVVAHDAINKAILCHLFGLEPEHFWKFKQGNGAVSVIDYPHGPDGLPVLQAMNVTTHLSGGVFDQTAAGAL
;
A
#
# COMPACT_ATOMS: atom_id res chain seq x y z
N MET A 1 -12.81 -5.51 0.45
CA MET A 1 -11.66 -6.31 0.92
C MET A 1 -11.70 -6.42 2.43
N LEU A 2 -11.71 -7.64 2.98
CA LEU A 2 -11.96 -7.87 4.41
C LEU A 2 -10.75 -7.59 5.30
N ARG A 3 -9.54 -8.03 4.89
CA ARG A 3 -8.34 -7.98 5.73
C ARG A 3 -8.02 -6.62 6.36
N PRO A 4 -7.88 -5.50 5.61
CA PRO A 4 -7.58 -4.21 6.23
C PRO A 4 -8.75 -3.69 7.08
N LYS A 5 -9.99 -3.97 6.68
CA LYS A 5 -11.18 -3.59 7.47
C LYS A 5 -11.18 -4.29 8.84
N GLU A 6 -10.99 -5.60 8.87
CA GLU A 6 -10.91 -6.38 10.12
C GLU A 6 -9.76 -5.91 11.00
N THR A 7 -8.60 -5.61 10.41
CA THR A 7 -7.46 -5.02 11.13
C THR A 7 -7.83 -3.67 11.75
N ALA A 8 -8.43 -2.79 10.96
CA ALA A 8 -8.86 -1.48 11.45
C ALA A 8 -9.92 -1.60 12.55
N GLU A 9 -10.89 -2.52 12.43
CA GLU A 9 -11.91 -2.79 13.44
C GLU A 9 -11.30 -3.30 14.76
N ILE A 10 -10.23 -4.11 14.69
CA ILE A 10 -9.51 -4.58 15.88
C ILE A 10 -8.78 -3.42 16.55
N ILE A 11 -8.07 -2.59 15.79
CA ILE A 11 -7.38 -1.40 16.30
C ILE A 11 -8.38 -0.47 16.98
N LEU A 12 -9.52 -0.23 16.33
CA LEU A 12 -10.56 0.67 16.83
C LEU A 12 -11.09 0.29 18.22
N LYS A 13 -11.09 -1.00 18.58
CA LYS A 13 -11.51 -1.45 19.93
C LYS A 13 -10.68 -0.84 21.06
N TYR A 14 -9.46 -0.40 20.76
CA TYR A 14 -8.53 0.19 21.75
C TYR A 14 -8.49 1.72 21.69
N HIS A 15 -9.29 2.34 20.81
CA HIS A 15 -9.33 3.79 20.61
C HIS A 15 -10.77 4.33 20.71
N SER A 16 -11.17 4.70 21.93
CA SER A 16 -12.51 5.27 22.17
C SER A 16 -12.68 6.61 21.45
N GLY A 17 -13.85 6.84 20.87
CA GLY A 17 -14.19 8.11 20.23
C GLY A 17 -13.77 8.24 18.76
N LEU A 18 -13.06 7.24 18.21
CA LEU A 18 -12.76 7.19 16.78
C LEU A 18 -13.89 6.49 16.01
N GLN A 19 -13.99 6.80 14.72
CA GLN A 19 -14.89 6.16 13.79
C GLN A 19 -14.12 5.57 12.62
N LEU A 20 -14.56 4.41 12.13
CA LEU A 20 -14.02 3.79 10.94
C LEU A 20 -14.66 4.42 9.70
N GLU A 21 -13.82 4.97 8.85
CA GLU A 21 -14.19 5.40 7.50
C GLU A 21 -13.64 4.40 6.47
N LEU A 22 -14.49 3.91 5.58
CA LEU A 22 -14.08 3.02 4.49
C LEU A 22 -13.91 3.83 3.21
N ARG A 23 -12.80 3.59 2.49
CA ARG A 23 -12.45 4.27 1.24
C ARG A 23 -12.10 3.24 0.17
N ASP A 24 -12.90 3.18 -0.87
CA ASP A 24 -12.69 2.24 -1.99
C ASP A 24 -11.41 2.55 -2.76
N GLU A 25 -10.97 3.80 -2.76
CA GLU A 25 -9.72 4.24 -3.40
C GLU A 25 -8.48 3.60 -2.76
N LEU A 26 -8.58 3.10 -1.52
CA LEU A 26 -7.50 2.42 -0.81
C LEU A 26 -7.55 0.89 -0.96
N ARG A 27 -8.40 0.35 -1.83
CA ARG A 27 -8.42 -1.09 -2.14
C ARG A 27 -7.10 -1.51 -2.81
N GLU A 28 -6.72 -2.78 -2.65
CA GLU A 28 -5.54 -3.34 -3.30
C GLU A 28 -5.65 -3.23 -4.83
N ILE A 29 -4.50 -3.26 -5.50
CA ILE A 29 -4.45 -3.40 -6.95
C ILE A 29 -5.17 -4.67 -7.36
N SER A 30 -6.00 -4.58 -8.39
CA SER A 30 -6.55 -5.79 -9.00
C SER A 30 -5.56 -6.36 -10.00
N HIS A 31 -5.13 -7.59 -9.74
CA HIS A 31 -4.28 -8.35 -10.67
C HIS A 31 -5.10 -9.04 -11.77
N GLY A 32 -6.43 -8.87 -11.78
CA GLY A 32 -7.32 -9.41 -12.81
C GLY A 32 -7.18 -10.92 -12.98
N LEU A 33 -6.86 -11.38 -14.19
CA LEU A 33 -6.73 -12.81 -14.49
C LEU A 33 -5.53 -13.50 -13.84
N TRP A 34 -4.65 -12.76 -13.15
CA TRP A 34 -3.54 -13.34 -12.39
C TRP A 34 -3.97 -13.78 -10.99
N GLU A 35 -5.10 -13.27 -10.48
CA GLU A 35 -5.56 -13.58 -9.14
C GLU A 35 -5.80 -15.07 -8.94
N GLY A 36 -5.16 -15.65 -7.91
CA GLY A 36 -5.26 -17.07 -7.59
C GLY A 36 -4.44 -18.02 -8.46
N LYS A 37 -3.61 -17.50 -9.38
CA LYS A 37 -2.69 -18.28 -10.21
C LYS A 37 -1.29 -18.32 -9.64
N PHE A 38 -0.56 -19.38 -9.95
CA PHE A 38 0.88 -19.46 -9.69
C PHE A 38 1.68 -18.70 -10.77
N GLU A 39 2.88 -18.23 -10.42
CA GLU A 39 3.77 -17.55 -11.37
C GLU A 39 3.99 -18.32 -12.69
N LEU A 40 4.12 -19.63 -12.62
CA LEU A 40 4.27 -20.49 -13.82
C LEU A 40 3.04 -20.43 -14.73
N GLU A 41 1.84 -20.41 -14.17
CA GLU A 41 0.59 -20.35 -14.95
C GLU A 41 0.43 -18.96 -15.60
N ILE A 42 0.90 -17.91 -14.90
CA ILE A 42 0.92 -16.56 -15.47
C ILE A 42 1.92 -16.48 -16.60
N GLU A 43 3.14 -17.00 -16.44
CA GLU A 43 4.18 -16.99 -17.45
C GLU A 43 3.77 -17.79 -18.70
N GLU A 44 3.10 -18.94 -18.52
CA GLU A 44 2.56 -19.74 -19.64
C GLU A 44 1.47 -18.98 -20.42
N SER A 45 0.62 -18.23 -19.71
CA SER A 45 -0.51 -17.51 -20.33
C SER A 45 -0.11 -16.15 -20.90
N TYR A 46 0.87 -15.50 -20.29
CA TYR A 46 1.32 -14.14 -20.60
C TYR A 46 2.85 -14.05 -20.56
N PRO A 47 3.55 -14.68 -21.51
CA PRO A 47 5.02 -14.78 -21.49
C PRO A 47 5.71 -13.41 -21.37
N GLY A 48 6.59 -13.27 -20.40
CA GLY A 48 7.38 -12.07 -20.12
C GLY A 48 6.66 -10.95 -19.38
N LEU A 49 5.32 -10.98 -19.27
CA LEU A 49 4.57 -9.90 -18.61
C LEU A 49 4.80 -9.87 -17.09
N LEU A 50 5.02 -11.03 -16.47
CA LEU A 50 5.34 -11.12 -15.05
C LEU A 50 6.75 -10.56 -14.77
N GLU A 51 7.72 -10.79 -15.64
CA GLU A 51 9.06 -10.23 -15.53
C GLU A 51 9.01 -8.70 -15.75
N GLU A 52 8.22 -8.23 -16.70
CA GLU A 52 7.98 -6.81 -16.91
C GLU A 52 7.37 -6.16 -15.65
N TRP A 53 6.40 -6.80 -15.01
CA TRP A 53 5.85 -6.34 -13.74
C TRP A 53 6.90 -6.20 -12.64
N LYS A 54 7.86 -7.13 -12.58
CA LYS A 54 8.94 -7.11 -11.58
C LYS A 54 10.01 -6.05 -11.87
N THR A 55 10.17 -5.63 -13.13
CA THR A 55 11.27 -4.74 -13.55
C THR A 55 10.83 -3.34 -13.98
N SER A 56 9.63 -3.21 -14.55
CA SER A 56 9.06 -1.98 -15.10
C SER A 56 7.56 -1.92 -14.83
N PRO A 57 7.13 -1.90 -13.54
CA PRO A 57 5.73 -2.08 -13.15
C PRO A 57 4.80 -0.98 -13.71
N GLU A 58 5.34 0.18 -14.04
CA GLU A 58 4.60 1.32 -14.60
C GLU A 58 4.09 1.07 -16.02
N THR A 59 4.70 0.12 -16.75
CA THR A 59 4.33 -0.19 -18.15
C THR A 59 3.25 -1.27 -18.25
N VAL A 60 3.04 -2.05 -17.18
CA VAL A 60 2.19 -3.23 -17.22
C VAL A 60 0.71 -2.90 -17.06
N GLN A 61 -0.09 -3.38 -18.01
CA GLN A 61 -1.53 -3.49 -17.90
C GLN A 61 -1.88 -4.95 -17.59
N MET A 62 -2.35 -5.22 -16.37
CA MET A 62 -2.78 -6.56 -16.00
C MET A 62 -4.03 -6.97 -16.75
N PRO A 63 -4.10 -8.17 -17.32
CA PRO A 63 -5.26 -8.64 -18.05
C PRO A 63 -6.52 -8.62 -17.18
N GLU A 64 -7.54 -7.88 -17.58
CA GLU A 64 -8.78 -7.62 -16.82
C GLU A 64 -8.55 -7.04 -15.41
N GLY A 65 -7.35 -6.50 -15.15
CA GLY A 65 -6.98 -5.89 -13.90
C GLY A 65 -6.70 -4.40 -14.01
N GLU A 66 -6.06 -3.88 -12.98
CA GLU A 66 -5.59 -2.48 -12.96
C GLU A 66 -4.15 -2.40 -13.53
N ASN A 67 -3.74 -1.20 -13.91
CA ASN A 67 -2.34 -0.84 -14.03
C ASN A 67 -1.91 0.00 -12.84
N LEU A 68 -0.61 0.14 -12.67
CA LEU A 68 -0.06 0.87 -11.53
C LEU A 68 -0.43 2.35 -11.54
N GLN A 69 -0.60 2.97 -12.71
CA GLN A 69 -0.99 4.37 -12.83
C GLN A 69 -2.39 4.64 -12.27
N HIS A 70 -3.35 3.73 -12.48
CA HIS A 70 -4.68 3.83 -11.90
C HIS A 70 -4.63 3.77 -10.38
N VAL A 71 -3.89 2.79 -9.84
CA VAL A 71 -3.66 2.65 -8.39
C VAL A 71 -3.03 3.90 -7.82
N TRP A 72 -2.00 4.42 -8.48
CA TRP A 72 -1.30 5.63 -8.09
C TRP A 72 -2.23 6.82 -7.97
N THR A 73 -3.00 7.07 -9.01
CA THR A 73 -3.90 8.21 -9.08
C THR A 73 -4.93 8.17 -7.95
N ARG A 74 -5.61 7.02 -7.73
CA ARG A 74 -6.65 6.90 -6.71
C ARG A 74 -6.08 6.93 -5.28
N ALA A 75 -4.94 6.27 -5.04
CA ALA A 75 -4.31 6.22 -3.74
C ALA A 75 -3.84 7.60 -3.28
N ILE A 76 -3.16 8.36 -4.15
CA ILE A 76 -2.66 9.70 -3.83
C ILE A 76 -3.81 10.69 -3.63
N ALA A 77 -4.85 10.63 -4.46
CA ALA A 77 -6.03 11.48 -4.29
C ALA A 77 -6.70 11.23 -2.93
N SER A 78 -6.88 9.96 -2.56
CA SER A 78 -7.43 9.59 -1.26
C SER A 78 -6.52 10.00 -0.10
N TRP A 79 -5.21 9.78 -0.22
CA TRP A 79 -4.23 10.19 0.79
C TRP A 79 -4.29 11.70 1.07
N ARG A 80 -4.28 12.52 0.04
CA ARG A 80 -4.41 13.99 0.18
C ARG A 80 -5.68 14.39 0.90
N GLN A 81 -6.81 13.79 0.56
CA GLN A 81 -8.08 14.06 1.25
C GLN A 81 -8.03 13.65 2.74
N ILE A 82 -7.42 12.50 3.05
CA ILE A 82 -7.24 12.05 4.43
C ILE A 82 -6.41 13.06 5.21
N VAL A 83 -5.24 13.42 4.70
CA VAL A 83 -4.35 14.40 5.36
C VAL A 83 -5.04 15.73 5.59
N GLN A 84 -5.86 16.19 4.65
CA GLN A 84 -6.64 17.45 4.78
C GLN A 84 -7.79 17.34 5.81
N SER A 85 -8.36 16.16 6.00
CA SER A 85 -9.52 15.96 6.86
C SER A 85 -9.18 15.62 8.31
N VAL A 86 -7.97 15.08 8.56
CA VAL A 86 -7.55 14.65 9.90
C VAL A 86 -6.99 15.82 10.71
N SER A 87 -7.58 16.05 11.88
CA SER A 87 -7.00 16.94 12.90
C SER A 87 -6.28 16.11 13.97
N GLY A 88 -4.95 16.21 14.04
CA GLY A 88 -4.12 15.42 14.95
C GLY A 88 -3.66 14.10 14.35
N THR A 89 -3.84 12.98 15.02
CA THR A 89 -3.34 11.68 14.59
C THR A 89 -4.43 10.85 13.92
N GLY A 90 -4.17 10.33 12.73
CA GLY A 90 -5.01 9.37 12.02
C GLY A 90 -4.31 8.03 11.83
N ILE A 91 -5.07 6.96 11.66
CA ILE A 91 -4.56 5.64 11.33
C ILE A 91 -5.17 5.23 9.98
N VAL A 92 -4.32 4.95 9.02
CA VAL A 92 -4.73 4.43 7.70
C VAL A 92 -4.30 2.97 7.60
N VAL A 93 -5.25 2.08 7.33
CA VAL A 93 -5.01 0.65 7.14
C VAL A 93 -5.32 0.31 5.68
N ALA A 94 -4.32 -0.08 4.94
CA ALA A 94 -4.45 -0.35 3.51
C ALA A 94 -3.67 -1.62 3.11
N HIS A 95 -3.28 -1.70 1.87
CA HIS A 95 -2.61 -2.84 1.25
C HIS A 95 -1.20 -2.47 0.77
N ASP A 96 -0.43 -3.47 0.35
CA ASP A 96 0.95 -3.31 -0.05
C ASP A 96 1.12 -2.31 -1.20
N ALA A 97 0.39 -2.49 -2.31
CA ALA A 97 0.54 -1.59 -3.46
C ALA A 97 0.10 -0.15 -3.14
N ILE A 98 -0.96 0.01 -2.35
CA ILE A 98 -1.43 1.33 -1.92
C ILE A 98 -0.38 2.04 -1.06
N ASN A 99 0.15 1.32 -0.07
CA ASN A 99 1.17 1.88 0.83
C ASN A 99 2.45 2.26 0.09
N LYS A 100 2.88 1.43 -0.87
CA LYS A 100 4.03 1.74 -1.74
C LYS A 100 3.78 2.97 -2.61
N ALA A 101 2.60 3.09 -3.22
CA ALA A 101 2.24 4.26 -4.03
C ALA A 101 2.26 5.55 -3.19
N ILE A 102 1.69 5.51 -1.99
CA ILE A 102 1.72 6.65 -1.06
C ILE A 102 3.16 7.00 -0.67
N LEU A 103 3.97 6.01 -0.28
CA LEU A 103 5.36 6.24 0.11
C LEU A 103 6.18 6.84 -1.04
N CYS A 104 6.09 6.27 -2.24
CA CYS A 104 6.75 6.84 -3.41
C CYS A 104 6.35 8.31 -3.62
N HIS A 105 5.06 8.60 -3.58
CA HIS A 105 4.56 9.97 -3.72
C HIS A 105 5.14 10.93 -2.67
N LEU A 106 5.22 10.51 -1.40
CA LEU A 106 5.77 11.31 -0.32
C LEU A 106 7.25 11.66 -0.52
N PHE A 107 7.99 10.80 -1.22
CA PHE A 107 9.40 11.03 -1.59
C PHE A 107 9.58 11.70 -2.95
N GLY A 108 8.50 12.08 -3.64
CA GLY A 108 8.59 12.62 -4.99
C GLY A 108 9.11 11.63 -6.03
N LEU A 109 8.87 10.33 -5.79
CA LEU A 109 9.24 9.25 -6.70
C LEU A 109 8.07 8.89 -7.59
N GLU A 110 8.36 8.51 -8.83
CA GLU A 110 7.39 8.09 -9.83
C GLU A 110 7.10 6.56 -9.75
N PRO A 111 6.06 6.03 -10.42
CA PRO A 111 5.64 4.62 -10.34
C PRO A 111 6.74 3.59 -10.64
N GLU A 112 7.73 3.89 -11.46
CA GLU A 112 8.88 3.03 -11.75
C GLU A 112 9.70 2.65 -10.52
N HIS A 113 9.50 3.38 -9.41
CA HIS A 113 10.19 3.16 -8.15
C HIS A 113 9.40 2.27 -7.18
N PHE A 114 8.28 1.73 -7.61
CA PHE A 114 7.34 0.93 -6.81
C PHE A 114 8.02 -0.19 -6.02
N TRP A 115 8.95 -0.92 -6.64
CA TRP A 115 9.66 -2.03 -6.02
C TRP A 115 10.82 -1.63 -5.10
N LYS A 116 11.12 -0.33 -4.97
CA LYS A 116 12.13 0.17 -4.02
C LYS A 116 11.71 0.09 -2.56
N PHE A 117 10.41 -0.07 -2.31
CA PHE A 117 9.85 -0.17 -0.96
C PHE A 117 9.34 -1.58 -0.69
N LYS A 118 9.78 -2.16 0.43
CA LYS A 118 9.20 -3.38 0.97
C LYS A 118 8.25 -3.01 2.11
N GLN A 119 7.06 -3.62 2.13
CA GLN A 119 6.09 -3.47 3.21
C GLN A 119 5.79 -4.85 3.79
N GLY A 120 5.98 -5.01 5.10
CA GLY A 120 5.61 -6.22 5.81
C GLY A 120 4.12 -6.24 6.17
N ASN A 121 3.54 -7.43 6.24
CA ASN A 121 2.17 -7.57 6.76
C ASN A 121 2.12 -7.08 8.22
N GLY A 122 1.20 -6.17 8.52
CA GLY A 122 1.08 -5.57 9.85
C GLY A 122 2.19 -4.59 10.20
N ALA A 123 3.06 -4.21 9.26
CA ALA A 123 4.05 -3.18 9.48
C ALA A 123 3.41 -1.80 9.68
N VAL A 124 4.07 -0.96 10.47
CA VAL A 124 3.65 0.42 10.74
C VAL A 124 4.66 1.38 10.15
N SER A 125 4.15 2.37 9.39
CA SER A 125 4.93 3.53 8.96
C SER A 125 4.32 4.78 9.58
N VAL A 126 5.14 5.73 9.99
CA VAL A 126 4.72 6.98 10.65
C VAL A 126 5.13 8.16 9.79
N ILE A 127 4.13 8.93 9.37
CA ILE A 127 4.30 10.12 8.53
C ILE A 127 3.77 11.31 9.32
N ASP A 128 4.57 12.33 9.45
CA ASP A 128 4.23 13.56 10.15
C ASP A 128 4.12 14.73 9.17
N TYR A 129 3.24 15.68 9.48
CA TYR A 129 3.05 16.94 8.74
C TYR A 129 3.27 18.11 9.71
N PRO A 130 4.52 18.41 10.11
CA PRO A 130 4.81 19.39 11.16
C PRO A 130 4.36 20.80 10.84
N HIS A 131 4.14 21.11 9.57
CA HIS A 131 3.69 22.43 9.08
C HIS A 131 2.26 22.40 8.54
N GLY A 132 1.45 21.40 8.96
CA GLY A 132 0.07 21.21 8.51
C GLY A 132 -0.04 20.43 7.20
N PRO A 133 -1.28 20.18 6.77
CA PRO A 133 -1.59 19.26 5.66
C PRO A 133 -1.01 19.67 4.29
N ASP A 134 -0.73 20.95 4.09
CA ASP A 134 -0.12 21.49 2.87
C ASP A 134 1.40 21.57 2.97
N GLY A 135 1.97 21.26 4.13
CA GLY A 135 3.41 21.23 4.34
C GLY A 135 4.08 19.99 3.79
N LEU A 136 5.42 19.98 3.80
CA LEU A 136 6.18 18.79 3.42
C LEU A 136 6.03 17.69 4.48
N PRO A 137 5.74 16.46 4.06
CA PRO A 137 5.69 15.32 4.95
C PRO A 137 7.08 14.94 5.46
N VAL A 138 7.13 14.42 6.67
CA VAL A 138 8.33 13.84 7.28
C VAL A 138 8.05 12.38 7.62
N LEU A 139 8.82 11.46 7.05
CA LEU A 139 8.75 10.05 7.40
C LEU A 139 9.53 9.81 8.69
N GLN A 140 8.83 9.62 9.78
CA GLN A 140 9.43 9.35 11.11
C GLN A 140 9.87 7.90 11.26
N ALA A 141 9.12 6.96 10.67
CA ALA A 141 9.43 5.54 10.69
C ALA A 141 8.81 4.85 9.48
N MET A 142 9.45 3.79 8.97
CA MET A 142 8.97 3.02 7.83
C MET A 142 9.10 1.52 8.10
N ASN A 143 8.03 0.79 7.74
CA ASN A 143 8.02 -0.67 7.78
C ASN A 143 8.44 -1.26 9.14
N VAL A 144 7.97 -0.66 10.24
CA VAL A 144 8.29 -1.13 11.58
C VAL A 144 7.48 -2.39 11.89
N THR A 145 8.17 -3.48 12.17
CA THR A 145 7.59 -4.81 12.47
C THR A 145 8.00 -5.34 13.84
N THR A 146 8.70 -4.56 14.66
CA THR A 146 9.24 -4.99 15.96
C THR A 146 8.18 -5.42 16.98
N HIS A 147 6.92 -5.02 16.78
CA HIS A 147 5.77 -5.45 17.57
C HIS A 147 5.25 -6.84 17.16
N LEU A 148 5.72 -7.37 16.03
CA LEU A 148 5.41 -8.73 15.57
C LEU A 148 6.49 -9.69 16.09
N SER A 149 6.11 -10.94 16.37
CA SER A 149 7.08 -11.98 16.74
C SER A 149 7.99 -12.30 15.55
N GLY A 150 9.30 -12.12 15.68
CA GLY A 150 10.27 -12.47 14.62
C GLY A 150 11.41 -11.49 14.44
N GLY A 151 11.33 -10.28 14.98
CA GLY A 151 12.38 -9.27 14.90
C GLY A 151 12.48 -8.54 13.56
N VAL A 152 13.50 -7.68 13.45
CA VAL A 152 13.68 -6.73 12.31
C VAL A 152 13.88 -7.43 10.96
N PHE A 153 14.32 -8.69 10.97
CA PHE A 153 14.65 -9.45 9.75
C PHE A 153 13.65 -10.59 9.48
N ASP A 154 12.46 -10.54 10.07
CA ASP A 154 11.43 -11.54 9.76
C ASP A 154 11.05 -11.46 8.27
N GLN A 155 11.35 -12.55 7.54
CA GLN A 155 11.08 -12.66 6.10
C GLN A 155 9.73 -13.34 5.80
N THR A 156 8.90 -13.57 6.80
CA THR A 156 7.60 -14.26 6.60
C THR A 156 6.60 -13.48 5.77
N ALA A 157 6.85 -12.20 5.55
CA ALA A 157 6.14 -11.41 4.56
C ALA A 157 6.76 -11.58 3.16
N ALA A 158 6.85 -12.79 2.65
CA ALA A 158 7.00 -13.01 1.23
C ALA A 158 5.75 -12.42 0.56
N GLY A 159 5.93 -11.35 -0.21
CA GLY A 159 4.83 -10.63 -0.83
C GLY A 159 3.96 -11.57 -1.64
N ALA A 160 2.66 -11.40 -1.50
CA ALA A 160 1.78 -11.78 -2.58
C ALA A 160 2.21 -10.97 -3.83
N LEU A 161 2.09 -11.59 -4.97
CA LEU A 161 2.18 -10.90 -6.25
C LEU A 161 1.29 -9.69 -6.25
#